data_b4ff189d0f6d85d48cdd1ec7aeced35d
#
_entry.id   b4ff189d0f6d85d48cdd1ec7aeced35d
#
_cell.length_a   1.000
_cell.length_b   1.000
_cell.length_c   1.000
_cell.angle_alpha   90.00
_cell.angle_beta   90.00
_cell.angle_gamma   90.00
#
_symmetry.space_group_name_H-M   'P 1'
#
loop_
_entity.id
_entity.type
_entity.pdbx_description
1 polymer ?
#
loop_
_entity_poly.entity_id
_entity_poly.type
_entity_poly.pdbx_seq_one_letter_code
_entity_poly.pdbx_strand_id
1 'polypeptide(L)'
;MQLLQLRLPDYRGLRDFTLDLENAVDKGQAIAVLIGPNGGGKSRVLHALAELFGALYRCTLGHSGRTDFGYEVRYRLRDTTVYIMQPSAEAEPVMWVTDAAGSRDETPSPDWLHHLPDHVFGYQLHGRVPWGSEFERHVHFAEAELATWREQWMESWFAWQDRPENEDGVWSEQLELPITCPLYTPGFLCTPDWLPLVLLSLAAQWADVFGDYLREQARVEGVVSAVLHLRAPASVGEEASALPYWGLGGPPRALFAEAAASGRFGPVPDSDPLYSAGTPDDGFALTMSSPEDVLALRNLFDSDLSMFGLLSTLQMAGYLTVDVRVRKADGSVVRADQLSSGEQQILTVLGLLRLQRGQESLFLLDEPDAHFHPEWSRRWYSSVQRMLGDGQRSQFIAATHEPLLVSNMLRQQIRVLERDADGQTTALVPDTAPRGQGAGGLLTSDLFRLRSQLDEHTQDLIDTQYRLILVAEDDPEARRELQYVTDRLDGLGFATERRDPVLSSFLAELHRRRKELIERARNGGTVTGEELEATARLLFDERFSRGV
;
A
#
# COMPACT_ATOMS: atom_id res chain seq x y z
N MET A 1 -1.81 -3.87 -14.78
CA MET A 1 -1.27 -2.50 -14.94
C MET A 1 0.15 -2.46 -14.41
N GLN A 2 1.10 -1.87 -15.16
CA GLN A 2 2.50 -1.77 -14.77
C GLN A 2 3.04 -0.37 -15.15
N LEU A 3 3.28 0.48 -14.15
CA LEU A 3 3.86 1.81 -14.34
C LEU A 3 5.30 1.66 -14.85
N LEU A 4 5.61 2.26 -15.99
CA LEU A 4 6.94 2.29 -16.58
C LEU A 4 7.66 3.58 -16.20
N GLN A 5 6.99 4.72 -16.32
CA GLN A 5 7.58 6.02 -16.06
C GLN A 5 6.54 7.03 -15.59
N LEU A 6 6.93 7.90 -14.67
CA LEU A 6 6.22 9.11 -14.26
C LEU A 6 7.20 10.28 -14.33
N ARG A 7 6.83 11.37 -15.00
CA ARG A 7 7.55 12.64 -14.99
C ARG A 7 6.65 13.74 -14.45
N LEU A 8 7.19 14.52 -13.53
CA LEU A 8 6.54 15.66 -12.88
C LEU A 8 7.42 16.89 -13.08
N PRO A 9 7.07 17.81 -13.99
CA PRO A 9 7.84 19.06 -14.21
C PRO A 9 7.89 19.93 -12.96
N ASP A 10 6.76 20.11 -12.29
CA ASP A 10 6.66 20.78 -10.98
C ASP A 10 5.42 20.27 -10.23
N TYR A 11 5.66 19.61 -9.10
CA TYR A 11 4.59 19.13 -8.23
C TYR A 11 5.01 19.21 -6.77
N ARG A 12 4.44 20.14 -6.02
CA ARG A 12 4.62 20.28 -4.55
C ARG A 12 6.08 20.17 -4.09
N GLY A 13 7.01 20.77 -4.88
CA GLY A 13 8.45 20.77 -4.61
C GLY A 13 9.23 19.58 -5.20
N LEU A 14 8.58 18.68 -5.93
CA LEU A 14 9.23 17.80 -6.89
C LEU A 14 9.38 18.59 -8.19
N ARG A 15 10.62 18.99 -8.54
CA ARG A 15 10.93 19.76 -9.74
C ARG A 15 11.68 18.90 -10.73
N ASP A 16 11.22 18.88 -11.99
CA ASP A 16 11.77 18.05 -13.08
C ASP A 16 12.06 16.59 -12.62
N PHE A 17 11.13 16.07 -11.82
CA PHE A 17 11.24 14.75 -11.20
C PHE A 17 10.84 13.65 -12.18
N THR A 18 11.65 12.59 -12.25
CA THR A 18 11.34 11.40 -13.05
C THR A 18 11.47 10.14 -12.20
N LEU A 19 10.41 9.34 -12.16
CA LEU A 19 10.40 7.99 -11.63
C LEU A 19 10.42 7.02 -12.82
N ASP A 20 11.48 6.26 -12.97
CA ASP A 20 11.64 5.24 -14.00
C ASP A 20 11.61 3.85 -13.36
N LEU A 21 10.64 3.01 -13.74
CA LEU A 21 10.46 1.64 -13.26
C LEU A 21 10.57 0.60 -14.39
N GLU A 22 10.91 0.99 -15.61
CA GLU A 22 10.90 0.14 -16.80
C GLU A 22 11.75 -1.13 -16.61
N ASN A 23 12.98 -0.98 -16.12
CA ASN A 23 13.87 -2.12 -15.84
C ASN A 23 13.33 -3.12 -14.82
N ALA A 24 12.52 -2.68 -13.85
CA ALA A 24 11.87 -3.57 -12.88
C ALA A 24 10.73 -4.34 -13.54
N VAL A 25 9.90 -3.63 -14.29
CA VAL A 25 8.74 -4.19 -15.02
C VAL A 25 9.19 -5.21 -16.07
N ASP A 26 10.22 -4.92 -16.87
CA ASP A 26 10.74 -5.83 -17.90
C ASP A 26 11.32 -7.12 -17.31
N LYS A 27 11.69 -7.11 -16.03
CA LYS A 27 12.10 -8.31 -15.28
C LYS A 27 10.94 -9.00 -14.56
N GLY A 28 9.70 -8.63 -14.87
CA GLY A 28 8.49 -9.21 -14.28
C GLY A 28 8.29 -8.83 -12.80
N GLN A 29 8.88 -7.71 -12.35
CA GLN A 29 8.74 -7.27 -10.96
C GLN A 29 7.52 -6.36 -10.82
N ALA A 30 6.54 -6.82 -10.09
CA ALA A 30 5.29 -6.09 -9.86
C ALA A 30 5.30 -5.21 -8.60
N ILE A 31 6.36 -5.27 -7.83
CA ILE A 31 6.52 -4.49 -6.59
C ILE A 31 7.69 -3.53 -6.76
N ALA A 32 7.44 -2.25 -6.58
CA ALA A 32 8.45 -1.20 -6.51
C ALA A 32 8.39 -0.51 -5.14
N VAL A 33 9.54 -0.15 -4.58
CA VAL A 33 9.61 0.54 -3.29
C VAL A 33 10.43 1.81 -3.40
N LEU A 34 9.84 2.89 -2.87
CA LEU A 34 10.47 4.19 -2.73
C LEU A 34 11.04 4.32 -1.32
N ILE A 35 12.32 4.54 -1.20
CA ILE A 35 13.00 4.79 0.07
C ILE A 35 13.71 6.15 0.03
N GLY A 36 14.10 6.65 1.17
CA GLY A 36 14.81 7.93 1.28
C GLY A 36 14.45 8.67 2.58
N PRO A 37 15.09 9.80 2.87
CA PRO A 37 14.88 10.55 4.10
C PRO A 37 13.45 11.10 4.22
N ASN A 38 13.08 11.45 5.44
CA ASN A 38 11.83 12.16 5.69
C ASN A 38 11.82 13.49 4.94
N GLY A 39 10.69 13.79 4.27
CA GLY A 39 10.60 14.96 3.39
C GLY A 39 11.23 14.78 2.00
N GLY A 40 11.82 13.63 1.69
CA GLY A 40 12.42 13.32 0.38
C GLY A 40 11.43 13.22 -0.79
N GLY A 41 10.12 13.28 -0.53
CA GLY A 41 9.11 13.31 -1.59
C GLY A 41 8.39 11.98 -1.86
N LYS A 42 8.68 10.90 -1.13
CA LYS A 42 8.07 9.57 -1.31
C LYS A 42 6.54 9.63 -1.40
N SER A 43 5.90 10.14 -0.35
CA SER A 43 4.43 10.27 -0.29
C SER A 43 3.88 11.22 -1.36
N ARG A 44 4.66 12.23 -1.80
CA ARG A 44 4.25 13.14 -2.87
C ARG A 44 4.16 12.43 -4.22
N VAL A 45 5.07 11.52 -4.50
CA VAL A 45 5.02 10.69 -5.73
C VAL A 45 3.75 9.84 -5.76
N LEU A 46 3.44 9.17 -4.63
CA LEU A 46 2.21 8.38 -4.52
C LEU A 46 0.96 9.25 -4.66
N HIS A 47 0.98 10.43 -4.04
CA HIS A 47 -0.11 11.38 -4.14
C HIS A 47 -0.32 11.91 -5.57
N ALA A 48 0.76 12.24 -6.28
CA ALA A 48 0.66 12.64 -7.68
C ALA A 48 0.00 11.56 -8.54
N LEU A 49 0.35 10.28 -8.31
CA LEU A 49 -0.27 9.15 -9.00
C LEU A 49 -1.76 9.03 -8.66
N ALA A 50 -2.15 9.15 -7.38
CA ALA A 50 -3.55 9.10 -6.98
C ALA A 50 -4.36 10.23 -7.61
N GLU A 51 -3.81 11.45 -7.59
CA GLU A 51 -4.46 12.67 -8.10
C GLU A 51 -4.63 12.62 -9.63
N LEU A 52 -3.58 12.22 -10.36
CA LEU A 52 -3.68 12.12 -11.83
C LEU A 52 -4.65 11.02 -12.27
N PHE A 53 -4.61 9.81 -11.70
CA PHE A 53 -5.57 8.76 -12.06
C PHE A 53 -6.98 9.13 -11.63
N GLY A 54 -7.15 9.77 -10.45
CA GLY A 54 -8.44 10.31 -10.01
C GLY A 54 -9.04 11.31 -11.00
N ALA A 55 -8.23 12.23 -11.52
CA ALA A 55 -8.67 13.18 -12.55
C ALA A 55 -9.06 12.47 -13.85
N LEU A 56 -8.27 11.49 -14.30
CA LEU A 56 -8.56 10.71 -15.52
C LEU A 56 -9.86 9.92 -15.42
N TYR A 57 -10.15 9.29 -14.28
CA TYR A 57 -11.44 8.61 -14.07
C TYR A 57 -12.61 9.59 -14.11
N ARG A 58 -12.50 10.78 -13.48
CA ARG A 58 -13.55 11.80 -13.55
C ARG A 58 -13.81 12.26 -14.99
N CYS A 59 -12.77 12.29 -15.83
CA CYS A 59 -12.92 12.62 -17.25
C CYS A 59 -13.88 11.65 -17.97
N THR A 60 -13.85 10.37 -17.63
CA THR A 60 -14.75 9.37 -18.23
C THR A 60 -16.23 9.59 -17.86
N LEU A 61 -16.51 10.36 -16.81
CA LEU A 61 -17.86 10.80 -16.41
C LEU A 61 -18.26 12.17 -16.99
N GLY A 62 -17.46 12.71 -17.89
CA GLY A 62 -17.73 14.02 -18.51
C GLY A 62 -17.31 15.23 -17.68
N HIS A 63 -16.54 15.03 -16.60
CA HIS A 63 -15.89 16.12 -15.84
C HIS A 63 -14.54 16.48 -16.46
N SER A 64 -13.95 17.59 -16.03
CA SER A 64 -12.57 17.92 -16.42
C SER A 64 -11.60 16.88 -15.91
N GLY A 65 -10.77 16.34 -16.80
CA GLY A 65 -9.68 15.41 -16.49
C GLY A 65 -8.38 16.10 -16.07
N ARG A 66 -8.39 17.42 -15.91
CA ARG A 66 -7.20 18.20 -15.56
C ARG A 66 -6.82 18.05 -14.10
N THR A 67 -5.52 17.98 -13.88
CA THR A 67 -4.89 18.21 -12.57
C THR A 67 -4.39 19.67 -12.49
N ASP A 68 -4.06 20.12 -11.29
CA ASP A 68 -3.45 21.44 -11.05
C ASP A 68 -1.93 21.48 -11.33
N PHE A 69 -1.39 20.42 -11.95
CA PHE A 69 0.02 20.29 -12.33
C PHE A 69 0.19 19.59 -13.68
N GLY A 70 1.33 19.83 -14.33
CA GLY A 70 1.74 19.10 -15.53
C GLY A 70 2.33 17.73 -15.19
N TYR A 71 2.12 16.74 -16.05
CA TYR A 71 2.68 15.39 -15.88
C TYR A 71 2.83 14.66 -17.22
N GLU A 72 3.71 13.67 -17.20
CA GLU A 72 3.79 12.61 -18.21
C GLU A 72 3.79 11.27 -17.49
N VAL A 73 2.91 10.35 -17.90
CA VAL A 73 2.84 9.00 -17.35
C VAL A 73 2.82 7.97 -18.46
N ARG A 74 3.61 6.91 -18.28
CA ARG A 74 3.66 5.77 -19.21
C ARG A 74 3.51 4.48 -18.43
N TYR A 75 2.61 3.62 -18.86
CA TYR A 75 2.36 2.33 -18.23
C TYR A 75 1.91 1.28 -19.25
N ARG A 76 2.05 0.01 -18.87
CA ARG A 76 1.55 -1.14 -19.62
C ARG A 76 0.25 -1.63 -19.01
N LEU A 77 -0.76 -1.86 -19.85
CA LEU A 77 -2.08 -2.35 -19.45
C LEU A 77 -2.62 -3.26 -20.55
N ARG A 78 -3.08 -4.48 -20.23
CA ARG A 78 -3.75 -5.40 -21.16
C ARG A 78 -3.03 -5.55 -22.52
N ASP A 79 -1.71 -5.77 -22.48
CA ASP A 79 -0.85 -5.92 -23.67
C ASP A 79 -0.69 -4.64 -24.52
N THR A 80 -1.16 -3.49 -24.05
CA THR A 80 -0.94 -2.18 -24.64
C THR A 80 -0.02 -1.32 -23.79
N THR A 81 0.65 -0.36 -24.42
CA THR A 81 1.39 0.68 -23.71
C THR A 81 0.63 1.99 -23.83
N VAL A 82 0.25 2.54 -22.68
CA VAL A 82 -0.48 3.81 -22.58
C VAL A 82 0.49 4.92 -22.20
N TYR A 83 0.43 6.03 -22.90
CA TYR A 83 1.16 7.25 -22.61
C TYR A 83 0.17 8.41 -22.49
N ILE A 84 0.21 9.13 -21.37
CA ILE A 84 -0.65 10.27 -21.11
C ILE A 84 0.25 11.45 -20.74
N MET A 85 -0.07 12.61 -21.30
CA MET A 85 0.64 13.86 -21.04
C MET A 85 -0.36 14.98 -20.81
N GLN A 86 -0.13 15.74 -19.75
CA GLN A 86 -0.71 17.05 -19.48
C GLN A 86 0.45 18.04 -19.32
N PRO A 87 0.73 18.93 -20.28
CA PRO A 87 1.92 19.78 -20.24
C PRO A 87 1.92 20.81 -19.09
N SER A 88 0.75 21.33 -18.71
CA SER A 88 0.57 22.31 -17.63
C SER A 88 -0.80 22.17 -16.98
N ALA A 89 -1.04 22.88 -15.88
CA ALA A 89 -2.33 22.90 -15.19
C ALA A 89 -3.50 23.42 -16.06
N GLU A 90 -3.22 24.24 -17.05
CA GLU A 90 -4.24 24.81 -17.94
C GLU A 90 -4.54 23.94 -19.17
N ALA A 91 -3.66 22.96 -19.46
CA ALA A 91 -3.79 22.10 -20.63
C ALA A 91 -4.68 20.88 -20.33
N GLU A 92 -5.49 20.44 -21.30
CA GLU A 92 -6.19 19.17 -21.20
C GLU A 92 -5.19 18.01 -21.37
N PRO A 93 -5.36 16.89 -20.63
CA PRO A 93 -4.56 15.69 -20.83
C PRO A 93 -4.86 15.04 -22.19
N VAL A 94 -3.82 14.47 -22.81
CA VAL A 94 -3.94 13.71 -24.07
C VAL A 94 -3.40 12.31 -23.84
N MET A 95 -4.13 11.31 -24.34
CA MET A 95 -3.79 9.90 -24.20
C MET A 95 -3.43 9.30 -25.56
N TRP A 96 -2.32 8.58 -25.60
CA TRP A 96 -1.93 7.73 -26.73
C TRP A 96 -1.82 6.29 -26.28
N VAL A 97 -2.36 5.40 -27.10
CA VAL A 97 -2.29 3.95 -26.88
C VAL A 97 -1.44 3.34 -27.98
N THR A 98 -0.48 2.54 -27.58
CA THR A 98 0.35 1.76 -28.51
C THR A 98 0.01 0.29 -28.34
N ASP A 99 -0.44 -0.34 -29.42
CA ASP A 99 -0.79 -1.76 -29.43
C ASP A 99 0.43 -2.69 -29.52
N ALA A 100 0.20 -3.99 -29.49
CA ALA A 100 1.27 -5.00 -29.60
C ALA A 100 1.97 -5.00 -30.98
N ALA A 101 1.36 -4.43 -32.00
CA ALA A 101 1.94 -4.28 -33.34
C ALA A 101 2.79 -3.01 -33.47
N GLY A 102 2.79 -2.14 -32.45
CA GLY A 102 3.52 -0.88 -32.42
C GLY A 102 2.78 0.29 -33.06
N SER A 103 1.49 0.13 -33.42
CA SER A 103 0.64 1.25 -33.85
C SER A 103 0.33 2.15 -32.66
N ARG A 104 0.49 3.45 -32.84
CA ARG A 104 0.24 4.45 -31.80
C ARG A 104 -0.89 5.37 -32.26
N ASP A 105 -1.99 5.31 -31.52
CA ASP A 105 -3.19 6.09 -31.81
C ASP A 105 -3.52 7.02 -30.63
N GLU A 106 -3.97 8.25 -30.95
CA GLU A 106 -4.54 9.15 -29.97
C GLU A 106 -5.96 8.72 -29.65
N THR A 107 -6.28 8.56 -28.38
CA THR A 107 -7.56 8.02 -27.91
C THR A 107 -8.41 9.16 -27.34
N PRO A 108 -9.65 9.37 -27.83
CA PRO A 108 -10.56 10.37 -27.31
C PRO A 108 -11.00 10.04 -25.86
N SER A 109 -11.29 11.06 -25.06
CA SER A 109 -11.58 10.92 -23.63
C SER A 109 -12.76 9.97 -23.28
N PRO A 110 -13.83 9.84 -24.06
CA PRO A 110 -14.89 8.88 -23.76
C PRO A 110 -14.42 7.42 -23.70
N ASP A 111 -13.36 7.08 -24.45
CA ASP A 111 -12.86 5.70 -24.55
C ASP A 111 -11.74 5.40 -23.52
N TRP A 112 -11.38 6.38 -22.67
CA TRP A 112 -10.24 6.22 -21.75
C TRP A 112 -10.44 5.15 -20.69
N LEU A 113 -11.68 4.88 -20.27
CA LEU A 113 -11.96 3.90 -19.22
C LEU A 113 -11.33 2.54 -19.51
N HIS A 114 -11.30 2.12 -20.77
CA HIS A 114 -10.69 0.85 -21.19
C HIS A 114 -9.16 0.85 -21.12
N HIS A 115 -8.55 2.02 -21.01
CA HIS A 115 -7.11 2.21 -21.00
C HIS A 115 -6.59 2.69 -19.62
N LEU A 116 -7.48 2.84 -18.64
CA LEU A 116 -7.12 3.09 -17.24
C LEU A 116 -7.00 1.77 -16.47
N PRO A 117 -6.24 1.75 -15.35
CA PRO A 117 -6.25 0.60 -14.43
C PRO A 117 -7.67 0.21 -14.03
N ASP A 118 -7.92 -1.05 -13.73
CA ASP A 118 -9.25 -1.42 -13.23
C ASP A 118 -9.57 -0.67 -11.93
N HIS A 119 -8.60 -0.56 -11.03
CA HIS A 119 -8.72 0.23 -9.79
C HIS A 119 -7.38 0.82 -9.36
N VAL A 120 -7.44 1.92 -8.61
CA VAL A 120 -6.32 2.49 -7.86
C VAL A 120 -6.61 2.41 -6.38
N PHE A 121 -5.82 1.63 -5.65
CA PHE A 121 -5.92 1.49 -4.21
C PHE A 121 -4.87 2.37 -3.53
N GLY A 122 -5.32 3.24 -2.64
CA GLY A 122 -4.46 4.02 -1.76
C GLY A 122 -4.47 3.43 -0.36
N TYR A 123 -3.31 3.32 0.28
CA TYR A 123 -3.18 3.01 1.68
C TYR A 123 -2.32 4.07 2.37
N GLN A 124 -2.79 4.57 3.50
CA GLN A 124 -2.07 5.49 4.35
C GLN A 124 -2.49 5.33 5.81
N LEU A 125 -1.49 5.39 6.70
CA LEU A 125 -1.71 5.18 8.13
C LEU A 125 -2.46 6.31 8.83
N HIS A 126 -2.27 7.57 8.41
CA HIS A 126 -2.80 8.75 9.10
C HIS A 126 -3.86 9.43 8.26
N GLY A 127 -5.13 9.31 8.65
CA GLY A 127 -6.34 9.75 7.96
C GLY A 127 -6.56 11.27 7.78
N ARG A 128 -5.52 12.10 7.91
CA ARG A 128 -5.62 13.55 7.68
C ARG A 128 -4.71 14.06 6.57
N VAL A 129 -4.49 13.29 5.55
CA VAL A 129 -3.59 13.65 4.48
C VAL A 129 -4.34 13.86 3.17
N PRO A 130 -3.81 14.70 2.28
CA PRO A 130 -4.46 15.15 1.05
C PRO A 130 -5.02 14.06 0.13
N TRP A 131 -4.55 12.83 0.22
CA TRP A 131 -5.09 11.76 -0.62
C TRP A 131 -6.52 11.32 -0.23
N GLY A 132 -6.90 11.41 1.05
CA GLY A 132 -8.27 11.05 1.47
C GLY A 132 -9.31 11.74 0.61
N SER A 133 -9.13 13.04 0.38
CA SER A 133 -10.05 13.83 -0.44
C SER A 133 -10.09 13.39 -1.92
N GLU A 134 -9.02 12.83 -2.46
CA GLU A 134 -9.03 12.30 -3.84
C GLU A 134 -9.87 11.02 -3.92
N PHE A 135 -9.71 10.12 -2.97
CA PHE A 135 -10.47 8.88 -2.93
C PHE A 135 -11.93 9.09 -2.47
N GLU A 136 -12.20 10.06 -1.58
CA GLU A 136 -13.57 10.43 -1.18
C GLU A 136 -14.41 10.87 -2.38
N ARG A 137 -13.82 11.54 -3.37
CA ARG A 137 -14.52 11.92 -4.60
C ARG A 137 -15.00 10.74 -5.43
N HIS A 138 -14.39 9.57 -5.26
CA HIS A 138 -14.80 8.35 -5.97
C HIS A 138 -16.07 7.71 -5.40
N VAL A 139 -16.53 8.11 -4.22
CA VAL A 139 -17.84 7.69 -3.67
C VAL A 139 -18.99 8.06 -4.62
N HIS A 140 -18.87 9.14 -5.36
CA HIS A 140 -19.88 9.56 -6.35
C HIS A 140 -20.14 8.51 -7.44
N PHE A 141 -19.17 7.65 -7.77
CA PHE A 141 -19.40 6.54 -8.71
C PHE A 141 -20.38 5.51 -8.13
N ALA A 142 -20.21 5.16 -6.86
CA ALA A 142 -21.11 4.25 -6.16
C ALA A 142 -22.52 4.86 -6.01
N GLU A 143 -22.61 6.15 -5.66
CA GLU A 143 -23.88 6.88 -5.54
C GLU A 143 -24.61 6.97 -6.89
N ALA A 144 -23.89 7.25 -7.98
CA ALA A 144 -24.46 7.31 -9.33
C ALA A 144 -25.05 5.97 -9.77
N GLU A 145 -24.35 4.87 -9.47
CA GLU A 145 -24.82 3.53 -9.80
C GLU A 145 -26.09 3.16 -9.01
N LEU A 146 -26.11 3.45 -7.71
CA LEU A 146 -27.30 3.26 -6.88
C LEU A 146 -28.48 4.12 -7.35
N ALA A 147 -28.24 5.33 -7.81
CA ALA A 147 -29.28 6.18 -8.38
C ALA A 147 -29.85 5.57 -9.67
N THR A 148 -28.98 5.04 -10.55
CA THR A 148 -29.38 4.35 -11.78
C THR A 148 -30.24 3.12 -11.48
N TRP A 149 -29.84 2.27 -10.52
CA TRP A 149 -30.63 1.11 -10.12
C TRP A 149 -31.99 1.49 -9.52
N ARG A 150 -32.03 2.59 -8.75
CA ARG A 150 -33.27 3.11 -8.20
C ARG A 150 -34.21 3.61 -9.30
N GLU A 151 -33.71 4.42 -10.21
CA GLU A 151 -34.47 4.97 -11.31
C GLU A 151 -35.10 3.88 -12.18
N GLN A 152 -34.31 2.89 -12.62
CA GLN A 152 -34.78 1.74 -13.39
C GLN A 152 -35.85 0.93 -12.66
N TRP A 153 -35.67 0.72 -11.35
CA TRP A 153 -36.66 0.00 -10.55
C TRP A 153 -37.94 0.80 -10.40
N MET A 154 -37.86 2.09 -10.11
CA MET A 154 -39.02 2.96 -9.97
C MET A 154 -39.83 3.05 -11.26
N GLU A 155 -39.17 3.22 -12.39
CA GLU A 155 -39.83 3.19 -13.71
C GLU A 155 -40.62 1.89 -13.93
N SER A 156 -40.00 0.76 -13.64
CA SER A 156 -40.64 -0.57 -13.74
C SER A 156 -41.81 -0.75 -12.77
N TRP A 157 -41.66 -0.25 -11.54
CA TRP A 157 -42.67 -0.32 -10.50
C TRP A 157 -43.90 0.54 -10.85
N PHE A 158 -43.71 1.80 -11.24
CA PHE A 158 -44.81 2.67 -11.61
C PHE A 158 -45.51 2.22 -12.90
N ALA A 159 -44.77 1.74 -13.89
CA ALA A 159 -45.37 1.17 -15.10
C ALA A 159 -46.23 -0.06 -14.79
N TRP A 160 -45.93 -0.81 -13.73
CA TRP A 160 -46.77 -1.92 -13.27
C TRP A 160 -48.02 -1.44 -12.54
N GLN A 161 -47.93 -0.40 -11.71
CA GLN A 161 -49.09 0.19 -10.99
C GLN A 161 -50.13 0.81 -11.94
N ASP A 162 -49.67 1.40 -13.04
CA ASP A 162 -50.53 2.04 -14.04
C ASP A 162 -51.23 1.05 -15.00
N ARG A 163 -51.06 -0.29 -14.81
CA ARG A 163 -51.73 -1.29 -15.63
C ARG A 163 -53.25 -1.31 -15.36
N PRO A 164 -54.07 -1.60 -16.40
CA PRO A 164 -55.48 -1.76 -16.21
C PRO A 164 -55.84 -2.87 -15.22
N GLU A 165 -56.80 -2.66 -14.37
CA GLU A 165 -57.26 -3.60 -13.30
C GLU A 165 -57.62 -5.03 -13.78
N ASN A 166 -57.74 -5.24 -15.09
CA ASN A 166 -58.11 -6.55 -15.69
C ASN A 166 -56.93 -7.46 -16.05
N GLU A 167 -55.67 -7.04 -15.81
CA GLU A 167 -54.51 -7.89 -15.96
C GLU A 167 -54.12 -8.45 -14.58
N ASP A 168 -54.64 -9.64 -14.25
CA ASP A 168 -54.28 -10.42 -13.07
C ASP A 168 -52.78 -10.80 -13.11
N GLY A 169 -51.91 -9.87 -12.81
CA GLY A 169 -50.47 -10.08 -12.73
C GLY A 169 -49.96 -9.69 -11.35
N VAL A 170 -49.41 -10.67 -10.62
CA VAL A 170 -48.56 -10.36 -9.49
C VAL A 170 -47.27 -9.72 -10.05
N TRP A 171 -46.90 -8.53 -9.55
CA TRP A 171 -45.62 -7.96 -9.92
C TRP A 171 -44.49 -8.92 -9.51
N SER A 172 -43.78 -9.46 -10.49
CA SER A 172 -42.63 -10.32 -10.26
C SER A 172 -41.38 -9.64 -10.82
N GLU A 173 -40.47 -9.35 -9.95
CA GLU A 173 -39.16 -8.86 -10.32
C GLU A 173 -38.30 -10.02 -10.84
N GLN A 174 -37.67 -9.86 -12.00
CA GLN A 174 -36.69 -10.81 -12.47
C GLN A 174 -35.38 -10.52 -11.72
N LEU A 175 -35.09 -11.33 -10.70
CA LEU A 175 -33.84 -11.26 -9.95
C LEU A 175 -32.78 -12.09 -10.65
N GLU A 176 -31.64 -11.48 -10.96
CA GLU A 176 -30.52 -12.18 -11.55
C GLU A 176 -29.65 -12.83 -10.48
N LEU A 177 -29.53 -14.17 -10.57
CA LEU A 177 -28.66 -14.96 -9.72
C LEU A 177 -27.75 -15.86 -10.58
N PRO A 178 -26.48 -16.08 -10.19
CA PRO A 178 -25.83 -15.45 -9.04
C PRO A 178 -25.63 -13.94 -9.24
N ILE A 179 -25.58 -13.20 -8.14
CA ILE A 179 -25.39 -11.73 -8.16
C ILE A 179 -24.00 -11.40 -8.71
N THR A 180 -23.97 -10.65 -9.81
CA THR A 180 -22.75 -10.07 -10.39
C THR A 180 -22.72 -8.59 -10.13
N CYS A 181 -21.68 -8.11 -9.48
CA CYS A 181 -21.51 -6.69 -9.16
C CYS A 181 -20.03 -6.30 -9.19
N PRO A 182 -19.58 -5.54 -10.17
CA PRO A 182 -18.20 -5.06 -10.19
C PRO A 182 -17.96 -4.07 -9.04
N LEU A 183 -16.71 -3.81 -8.72
CA LEU A 183 -16.35 -2.69 -7.86
C LEU A 183 -16.46 -1.41 -8.70
N TYR A 184 -17.53 -0.64 -8.49
CA TYR A 184 -17.82 0.56 -9.29
C TYR A 184 -16.88 1.73 -8.98
N THR A 185 -16.25 1.72 -7.81
CA THR A 185 -15.37 2.79 -7.37
C THR A 185 -13.96 2.59 -7.94
N PRO A 186 -13.52 3.37 -8.93
CA PRO A 186 -12.21 3.18 -9.54
C PRO A 186 -11.04 3.54 -8.62
N GLY A 187 -11.25 4.43 -7.65
CA GLY A 187 -10.29 4.78 -6.62
C GLY A 187 -10.79 4.37 -5.23
N PHE A 188 -9.97 3.66 -4.46
CA PHE A 188 -10.36 3.09 -3.19
C PHE A 188 -9.30 3.33 -2.11
N LEU A 189 -9.67 4.00 -1.01
CA LEU A 189 -8.79 4.18 0.14
C LEU A 189 -8.89 2.99 1.09
N CYS A 190 -7.80 2.24 1.23
CA CYS A 190 -7.70 1.09 2.11
C CYS A 190 -7.56 1.53 3.57
N THR A 191 -8.66 1.66 4.29
CA THR A 191 -8.67 1.90 5.74
C THR A 191 -9.06 0.62 6.50
N PRO A 192 -8.70 0.49 7.79
CA PRO A 192 -9.13 -0.65 8.61
C PRO A 192 -10.64 -0.84 8.68
N ASP A 193 -11.44 0.20 8.43
CA ASP A 193 -12.90 0.13 8.42
C ASP A 193 -13.47 -0.85 7.37
N TRP A 194 -12.66 -1.18 6.36
CA TRP A 194 -13.03 -2.18 5.35
C TRP A 194 -12.75 -3.62 5.77
N LEU A 195 -12.04 -3.83 6.88
CA LEU A 195 -11.66 -5.17 7.31
C LEU A 195 -12.85 -6.12 7.50
N PRO A 196 -13.95 -5.72 8.16
CA PRO A 196 -15.11 -6.59 8.31
C PRO A 196 -15.63 -7.09 6.95
N LEU A 197 -15.72 -6.20 5.99
CA LEU A 197 -16.22 -6.50 4.65
C LEU A 197 -15.27 -7.39 3.85
N VAL A 198 -13.98 -7.14 3.96
CA VAL A 198 -12.93 -7.97 3.35
C VAL A 198 -12.96 -9.38 3.88
N LEU A 199 -13.03 -9.55 5.21
CA LEU A 199 -13.08 -10.87 5.85
C LEU A 199 -14.36 -11.63 5.47
N LEU A 200 -15.49 -10.94 5.42
CA LEU A 200 -16.76 -11.50 5.03
C LEU A 200 -16.75 -11.99 3.56
N SER A 201 -16.25 -11.14 2.65
CA SER A 201 -16.20 -11.47 1.22
C SER A 201 -15.25 -12.63 0.91
N LEU A 202 -14.17 -12.76 1.67
CA LEU A 202 -13.20 -13.85 1.51
C LEU A 202 -13.52 -15.10 2.36
N ALA A 203 -14.69 -15.17 2.97
CA ALA A 203 -15.05 -16.27 3.87
C ALA A 203 -14.93 -17.66 3.23
N ALA A 204 -15.20 -17.79 1.93
CA ALA A 204 -15.05 -19.05 1.19
C ALA A 204 -13.56 -19.46 1.00
N GLN A 205 -12.60 -18.55 1.15
CA GLN A 205 -11.18 -18.79 0.94
C GLN A 205 -10.39 -19.14 2.21
N TRP A 206 -11.09 -19.44 3.32
CA TRP A 206 -10.44 -19.83 4.59
C TRP A 206 -9.72 -21.18 4.54
N ALA A 207 -10.04 -22.01 3.56
CA ALA A 207 -9.34 -23.27 3.27
C ALA A 207 -8.19 -23.12 2.25
N ASP A 208 -7.90 -21.90 1.82
CA ASP A 208 -6.91 -21.56 0.81
C ASP A 208 -5.70 -20.81 1.42
N VAL A 209 -4.76 -20.41 0.61
CA VAL A 209 -3.54 -19.65 0.93
C VAL A 209 -3.81 -18.43 1.82
N PHE A 210 -4.93 -17.74 1.62
CA PHE A 210 -5.33 -16.61 2.46
C PHE A 210 -5.64 -17.08 3.90
N GLY A 211 -6.44 -18.12 4.07
CA GLY A 211 -6.76 -18.65 5.39
C GLY A 211 -5.52 -19.20 6.11
N ASP A 212 -4.62 -19.89 5.40
CA ASP A 212 -3.33 -20.32 5.98
C ASP A 212 -2.52 -19.14 6.49
N TYR A 213 -2.45 -18.05 5.70
CA TYR A 213 -1.78 -16.83 6.10
C TYR A 213 -2.41 -16.21 7.37
N LEU A 214 -3.75 -16.15 7.43
CA LEU A 214 -4.48 -15.62 8.58
C LEU A 214 -4.18 -16.42 9.85
N ARG A 215 -4.16 -17.75 9.76
CA ARG A 215 -3.82 -18.64 10.88
C ARG A 215 -2.37 -18.45 11.33
N GLU A 216 -1.42 -18.42 10.40
CA GLU A 216 0.00 -18.32 10.71
C GLU A 216 0.40 -16.95 11.27
N GLN A 217 -0.12 -15.85 10.72
CA GLN A 217 0.36 -14.51 11.01
C GLN A 217 -0.54 -13.76 12.00
N ALA A 218 -1.84 -13.77 11.80
CA ALA A 218 -2.80 -13.04 12.64
C ALA A 218 -3.46 -13.93 13.71
N ARG A 219 -3.15 -15.25 13.71
CA ARG A 219 -3.77 -16.23 14.61
C ARG A 219 -5.30 -16.19 14.57
N VAL A 220 -5.87 -15.95 13.38
CA VAL A 220 -7.31 -15.94 13.13
C VAL A 220 -7.70 -17.22 12.41
N GLU A 221 -8.63 -17.99 13.01
CA GLU A 221 -9.05 -19.30 12.54
C GLU A 221 -10.19 -19.24 11.52
N GLY A 222 -11.06 -18.21 11.59
CA GLY A 222 -12.19 -18.08 10.70
C GLY A 222 -13.18 -17.02 11.12
N VAL A 223 -14.08 -16.66 10.20
CA VAL A 223 -15.29 -15.89 10.50
C VAL A 223 -16.29 -16.82 11.21
N VAL A 224 -16.81 -16.38 12.35
CA VAL A 224 -17.77 -17.12 13.16
C VAL A 224 -19.19 -16.68 12.86
N SER A 225 -19.40 -15.38 12.81
CA SER A 225 -20.70 -14.77 12.57
C SER A 225 -20.54 -13.38 11.99
N ALA A 226 -21.58 -12.86 11.35
CA ALA A 226 -21.62 -11.50 10.84
C ALA A 226 -23.04 -10.94 10.92
N VAL A 227 -23.15 -9.61 10.99
CA VAL A 227 -24.40 -8.88 10.88
C VAL A 227 -24.24 -7.75 9.89
N LEU A 228 -25.14 -7.68 8.92
CA LEU A 228 -25.27 -6.54 8.02
C LEU A 228 -26.44 -5.68 8.50
N HIS A 229 -26.13 -4.49 8.96
CA HIS A 229 -27.13 -3.49 9.34
C HIS A 229 -27.44 -2.62 8.12
N LEU A 230 -28.68 -2.63 7.69
CA LEU A 230 -29.16 -1.93 6.50
C LEU A 230 -30.14 -0.83 6.90
N ARG A 231 -29.92 0.38 6.41
CA ARG A 231 -30.76 1.55 6.68
C ARG A 231 -30.75 2.52 5.50
N ALA A 232 -31.80 3.33 5.38
CA ALA A 232 -31.76 4.46 4.46
C ALA A 232 -30.79 5.53 4.97
N PRO A 233 -29.83 6.01 4.15
CA PRO A 233 -29.06 7.20 4.51
C PRO A 233 -29.95 8.45 4.50
N ALA A 234 -29.56 9.46 5.28
CA ALA A 234 -30.34 10.71 5.39
C ALA A 234 -30.48 11.49 4.06
N SER A 235 -29.67 11.15 3.06
CA SER A 235 -29.72 11.72 1.71
C SER A 235 -30.87 11.18 0.85
N VAL A 236 -31.52 10.08 1.28
CA VAL A 236 -32.67 9.50 0.57
C VAL A 236 -33.92 10.30 0.92
N GLY A 237 -34.60 10.83 -0.12
CA GLY A 237 -35.83 11.58 0.07
C GLY A 237 -36.97 10.75 0.67
N GLU A 238 -37.95 11.43 1.29
CA GLU A 238 -39.09 10.79 1.99
C GLU A 238 -39.88 9.82 1.08
N GLU A 239 -40.07 10.16 -0.19
CA GLU A 239 -40.78 9.30 -1.15
C GLU A 239 -40.08 7.99 -1.37
N ALA A 240 -38.77 8.03 -1.61
CA ALA A 240 -37.96 6.79 -1.80
C ALA A 240 -37.81 6.00 -0.51
N SER A 241 -37.77 6.67 0.66
CA SER A 241 -37.69 5.99 1.97
C SER A 241 -38.96 5.20 2.28
N ALA A 242 -40.11 5.59 1.73
CA ALA A 242 -41.36 4.87 1.88
C ALA A 242 -41.52 3.64 0.98
N LEU A 243 -40.64 3.47 -0.02
CA LEU A 243 -40.68 2.34 -0.93
C LEU A 243 -39.98 1.10 -0.32
N PRO A 244 -40.39 -0.13 -0.71
CA PRO A 244 -39.73 -1.36 -0.30
C PRO A 244 -38.22 -1.31 -0.63
N TYR A 245 -37.39 -1.54 0.39
CA TYR A 245 -35.94 -1.44 0.30
C TYR A 245 -35.45 -0.10 -0.28
N TRP A 246 -36.15 0.99 0.06
CA TRP A 246 -35.85 2.38 -0.35
C TRP A 246 -35.82 2.59 -1.87
N GLY A 247 -36.56 1.78 -2.60
CA GLY A 247 -36.63 1.81 -4.05
C GLY A 247 -35.35 1.32 -4.76
N LEU A 248 -34.41 0.67 -4.05
CA LEU A 248 -33.24 0.08 -4.66
C LEU A 248 -33.62 -1.11 -5.52
N GLY A 249 -33.26 -1.09 -6.80
CA GLY A 249 -33.34 -2.19 -7.75
C GLY A 249 -32.02 -2.94 -7.94
N GLY A 250 -31.93 -3.77 -8.97
CA GLY A 250 -30.71 -4.46 -9.38
C GLY A 250 -30.08 -5.38 -8.33
N PRO A 251 -28.73 -5.43 -8.26
CA PRO A 251 -28.02 -6.31 -7.33
C PRO A 251 -28.41 -6.16 -5.84
N PRO A 252 -28.60 -4.94 -5.28
CA PRO A 252 -29.11 -4.78 -3.92
C PRO A 252 -30.45 -5.48 -3.70
N ARG A 253 -31.36 -5.34 -4.66
CA ARG A 253 -32.69 -5.93 -4.58
C ARG A 253 -32.66 -7.44 -4.57
N ALA A 254 -31.80 -8.04 -5.43
CA ALA A 254 -31.61 -9.48 -5.45
C ALA A 254 -31.11 -10.00 -4.10
N LEU A 255 -30.12 -9.31 -3.50
CA LEU A 255 -29.61 -9.65 -2.16
C LEU A 255 -30.73 -9.59 -1.11
N PHE A 256 -31.52 -8.53 -1.08
CA PHE A 256 -32.55 -8.34 -0.05
C PHE A 256 -33.69 -9.34 -0.20
N ALA A 257 -34.12 -9.64 -1.42
CA ALA A 257 -35.19 -10.61 -1.67
C ALA A 257 -34.77 -12.04 -1.26
N GLU A 258 -33.56 -12.46 -1.62
CA GLU A 258 -33.03 -13.78 -1.23
C GLU A 258 -32.83 -13.88 0.27
N ALA A 259 -32.35 -12.83 0.91
CA ALA A 259 -32.21 -12.80 2.35
C ALA A 259 -33.59 -12.88 3.04
N ALA A 260 -34.61 -12.16 2.56
CA ALA A 260 -35.98 -12.27 3.05
C ALA A 260 -36.56 -13.68 2.88
N ALA A 261 -36.38 -14.28 1.71
CA ALA A 261 -36.83 -15.63 1.41
C ALA A 261 -36.16 -16.68 2.31
N SER A 262 -34.91 -16.47 2.71
CA SER A 262 -34.19 -17.38 3.62
C SER A 262 -34.63 -17.30 5.08
N GLY A 263 -35.50 -16.35 5.46
CA GLY A 263 -35.94 -16.13 6.84
C GLY A 263 -34.83 -15.57 7.76
N ARG A 264 -33.71 -15.12 7.19
CA ARG A 264 -32.56 -14.60 7.95
C ARG A 264 -32.65 -13.09 8.22
N PHE A 265 -33.67 -12.41 7.70
CA PHE A 265 -34.00 -11.06 8.09
C PHE A 265 -34.75 -11.05 9.41
N GLY A 266 -34.27 -10.27 10.34
CA GLY A 266 -34.94 -10.04 11.60
C GLY A 266 -34.42 -8.78 12.27
N PRO A 267 -35.12 -8.28 13.29
CA PRO A 267 -34.51 -7.29 14.17
C PRO A 267 -33.27 -7.92 14.83
N VAL A 268 -32.24 -7.14 15.00
CA VAL A 268 -31.09 -7.56 15.81
C VAL A 268 -31.62 -7.91 17.21
N PRO A 269 -31.30 -9.07 17.77
CA PRO A 269 -31.72 -9.39 19.13
C PRO A 269 -31.19 -8.34 20.12
N ASP A 270 -32.06 -7.69 20.86
CA ASP A 270 -31.74 -6.68 21.88
C ASP A 270 -30.76 -7.20 22.98
N SER A 271 -30.54 -8.49 23.01
CA SER A 271 -29.79 -9.18 24.05
C SER A 271 -28.32 -9.46 23.74
N ASP A 272 -27.80 -9.09 22.56
CA ASP A 272 -26.38 -9.31 22.25
C ASP A 272 -25.55 -8.04 22.55
N PRO A 273 -24.81 -7.99 23.68
CA PRO A 273 -24.03 -6.83 24.08
C PRO A 273 -22.89 -6.48 23.09
N LEU A 274 -22.59 -7.38 22.15
CA LEU A 274 -21.56 -7.16 21.13
C LEU A 274 -22.11 -6.47 19.87
N TYR A 275 -23.42 -6.38 19.70
CA TYR A 275 -24.10 -5.66 18.62
C TYR A 275 -24.83 -4.40 19.10
N SER A 276 -24.41 -3.81 20.21
CA SER A 276 -25.08 -2.72 20.90
C SER A 276 -24.99 -1.33 20.24
N ALA A 277 -24.63 -1.22 18.99
CA ALA A 277 -24.83 0.02 18.26
C ALA A 277 -26.31 0.08 17.84
N GLY A 278 -27.07 0.94 18.51
CA GLY A 278 -28.51 1.06 18.33
C GLY A 278 -28.94 0.97 16.88
N THR A 279 -29.77 -0.03 16.56
CA THR A 279 -30.49 -0.09 15.31
C THR A 279 -31.39 1.13 15.24
N PRO A 280 -31.32 1.96 14.19
CA PRO A 280 -32.35 2.98 13.96
C PRO A 280 -33.70 2.30 13.78
N ASP A 281 -34.76 2.91 14.24
CA ASP A 281 -36.15 2.39 14.23
C ASP A 281 -36.68 1.96 12.84
N ASP A 282 -35.94 2.25 11.74
CA ASP A 282 -36.39 2.05 10.35
C ASP A 282 -35.44 1.19 9.48
N GLY A 283 -34.60 0.33 10.06
CA GLY A 283 -33.65 -0.52 9.32
C GLY A 283 -33.91 -2.03 9.45
N PHE A 284 -33.20 -2.84 8.65
CA PHE A 284 -33.19 -4.28 8.82
C PHE A 284 -31.79 -4.77 9.18
N ALA A 285 -31.74 -5.95 9.82
CA ALA A 285 -30.50 -6.67 10.02
C ALA A 285 -30.55 -8.02 9.31
N LEU A 286 -29.50 -8.34 8.56
CA LEU A 286 -29.26 -9.67 8.06
C LEU A 286 -28.22 -10.33 8.97
N THR A 287 -28.68 -11.29 9.78
CA THR A 287 -27.85 -11.97 10.76
C THR A 287 -27.39 -13.33 10.24
N MET A 288 -26.09 -13.54 10.27
CA MET A 288 -25.42 -14.80 9.99
C MET A 288 -24.80 -15.32 11.28
N SER A 289 -25.45 -16.30 11.90
CA SER A 289 -25.09 -16.79 13.24
C SER A 289 -24.03 -17.88 13.23
N SER A 290 -23.71 -18.41 12.05
CA SER A 290 -22.74 -19.49 11.88
C SER A 290 -21.87 -19.29 10.63
N PRO A 291 -20.70 -19.96 10.54
CA PRO A 291 -19.89 -19.97 9.32
C PRO A 291 -20.66 -20.45 8.08
N GLU A 292 -21.58 -21.37 8.25
CA GLU A 292 -22.43 -21.91 7.17
C GLU A 292 -23.38 -20.84 6.63
N ASP A 293 -23.91 -19.97 7.49
CA ASP A 293 -24.74 -18.84 7.08
C ASP A 293 -23.92 -17.82 6.29
N VAL A 294 -22.69 -17.55 6.72
CA VAL A 294 -21.75 -16.66 6.01
C VAL A 294 -21.44 -17.20 4.61
N LEU A 295 -21.18 -18.50 4.50
CA LEU A 295 -20.96 -19.15 3.21
C LEU A 295 -22.22 -19.16 2.33
N ALA A 296 -23.40 -19.33 2.94
CA ALA A 296 -24.66 -19.24 2.19
C ALA A 296 -24.87 -17.84 1.59
N LEU A 297 -24.56 -16.78 2.34
CA LEU A 297 -24.58 -15.42 1.80
C LEU A 297 -23.58 -15.26 0.64
N ARG A 298 -22.34 -15.74 0.81
CA ARG A 298 -21.31 -15.67 -0.22
C ARG A 298 -21.74 -16.38 -1.51
N ASN A 299 -22.44 -17.49 -1.41
CA ASN A 299 -22.90 -18.29 -2.56
C ASN A 299 -24.03 -17.63 -3.37
N LEU A 300 -24.60 -16.54 -2.91
CA LEU A 300 -25.52 -15.73 -3.73
C LEU A 300 -24.78 -14.96 -4.83
N PHE A 301 -23.46 -14.80 -4.72
CA PHE A 301 -22.62 -14.03 -5.64
C PHE A 301 -21.81 -14.95 -6.55
N ASP A 302 -21.53 -14.49 -7.77
CA ASP A 302 -20.67 -15.19 -8.72
C ASP A 302 -19.20 -15.23 -8.29
N SER A 303 -18.74 -14.20 -7.55
CA SER A 303 -17.36 -14.08 -7.10
C SER A 303 -17.25 -13.35 -5.75
N ASP A 304 -16.09 -13.50 -5.08
CA ASP A 304 -15.78 -12.76 -3.85
C ASP A 304 -15.69 -11.25 -4.15
N LEU A 305 -15.20 -10.90 -5.33
CA LEU A 305 -15.12 -9.52 -5.78
C LEU A 305 -16.51 -8.91 -5.99
N SER A 306 -17.47 -9.65 -6.54
CA SER A 306 -18.87 -9.17 -6.69
C SER A 306 -19.53 -8.95 -5.34
N MET A 307 -19.31 -9.84 -4.37
CA MET A 307 -19.81 -9.63 -3.01
C MET A 307 -19.19 -8.37 -2.40
N PHE A 308 -17.87 -8.20 -2.48
CA PHE A 308 -17.19 -7.01 -2.00
C PHE A 308 -17.68 -5.76 -2.74
N GLY A 309 -17.83 -5.83 -4.07
CA GLY A 309 -18.29 -4.73 -4.93
C GLY A 309 -19.66 -4.21 -4.49
N LEU A 310 -20.65 -5.10 -4.33
CA LEU A 310 -21.99 -4.69 -3.90
C LEU A 310 -21.98 -4.13 -2.47
N LEU A 311 -21.38 -4.86 -1.54
CA LEU A 311 -21.42 -4.46 -0.13
C LEU A 311 -20.63 -3.17 0.12
N SER A 312 -19.49 -2.96 -0.57
CA SER A 312 -18.73 -1.71 -0.48
C SER A 312 -19.48 -0.53 -1.08
N THR A 313 -20.19 -0.72 -2.19
CA THR A 313 -21.07 0.29 -2.79
C THR A 313 -22.16 0.73 -1.81
N LEU A 314 -22.83 -0.22 -1.16
CA LEU A 314 -23.84 0.07 -0.14
C LEU A 314 -23.25 0.76 1.10
N GLN A 315 -22.06 0.34 1.55
CA GLN A 315 -21.40 0.95 2.70
C GLN A 315 -20.94 2.38 2.41
N MET A 316 -20.34 2.65 1.25
CA MET A 316 -19.93 3.99 0.83
C MET A 316 -21.10 4.95 0.76
N ALA A 317 -22.23 4.50 0.24
CA ALA A 317 -23.44 5.33 0.13
C ALA A 317 -24.25 5.41 1.44
N GLY A 318 -23.75 4.83 2.52
CA GLY A 318 -24.35 4.91 3.85
C GLY A 318 -25.55 4.00 4.11
N TYR A 319 -25.84 3.04 3.21
CA TYR A 319 -26.92 2.07 3.40
C TYR A 319 -26.52 0.90 4.29
N LEU A 320 -25.24 0.60 4.42
CA LEU A 320 -24.73 -0.61 5.06
C LEU A 320 -23.70 -0.30 6.14
N THR A 321 -23.81 -1.00 7.26
CA THR A 321 -22.73 -1.15 8.23
C THR A 321 -22.55 -2.66 8.50
N VAL A 322 -21.30 -3.12 8.63
CA VAL A 322 -20.97 -4.55 8.75
C VAL A 322 -20.24 -4.83 10.05
N ASP A 323 -20.78 -5.74 10.86
CA ASP A 323 -20.09 -6.31 12.03
C ASP A 323 -19.70 -7.76 11.74
N VAL A 324 -18.41 -8.07 11.95
CA VAL A 324 -17.89 -9.44 11.75
C VAL A 324 -17.17 -9.91 13.00
N ARG A 325 -17.44 -11.12 13.42
CA ARG A 325 -16.72 -11.81 14.50
C ARG A 325 -15.83 -12.89 13.95
N VAL A 326 -14.63 -12.92 14.46
CA VAL A 326 -13.60 -13.91 14.11
C VAL A 326 -13.19 -14.72 15.33
N ARG A 327 -12.82 -15.98 15.10
CA ARG A 327 -12.23 -16.84 16.10
C ARG A 327 -10.73 -16.74 16.06
N LYS A 328 -10.11 -16.53 17.22
CA LYS A 328 -8.66 -16.55 17.39
C LYS A 328 -8.17 -17.97 17.71
N ALA A 329 -6.88 -18.25 17.52
CA ALA A 329 -6.27 -19.55 17.77
C ALA A 329 -6.34 -20.01 19.25
N ASP A 330 -6.54 -19.09 20.20
CA ASP A 330 -6.79 -19.40 21.61
C ASP A 330 -8.25 -19.77 21.91
N GLY A 331 -9.10 -19.81 20.87
CA GLY A 331 -10.54 -20.11 20.97
C GLY A 331 -11.42 -18.90 21.29
N SER A 332 -10.83 -17.74 21.61
CA SER A 332 -11.60 -16.51 21.84
C SER A 332 -12.30 -16.03 20.57
N VAL A 333 -13.47 -15.42 20.74
CA VAL A 333 -14.22 -14.80 19.65
C VAL A 333 -14.22 -13.29 19.88
N VAL A 334 -13.71 -12.55 18.90
CA VAL A 334 -13.58 -11.09 18.95
C VAL A 334 -14.19 -10.45 17.72
N ARG A 335 -14.58 -9.18 17.80
CA ARG A 335 -14.98 -8.41 16.62
C ARG A 335 -13.76 -8.09 15.79
N ALA A 336 -13.94 -7.93 14.47
CA ALA A 336 -12.86 -7.58 13.56
C ALA A 336 -12.17 -6.25 13.92
N ASP A 337 -12.92 -5.28 14.44
CA ASP A 337 -12.42 -3.99 14.91
C ASP A 337 -11.64 -4.04 16.25
N GLN A 338 -11.71 -5.16 16.98
CA GLN A 338 -10.95 -5.42 18.21
C GLN A 338 -9.60 -6.13 17.96
N LEU A 339 -9.30 -6.49 16.73
CA LEU A 339 -7.97 -6.95 16.35
C LEU A 339 -6.95 -5.81 16.56
N SER A 340 -5.69 -6.15 16.79
CA SER A 340 -4.65 -5.13 16.92
C SER A 340 -4.52 -4.29 15.64
N SER A 341 -4.06 -3.04 15.76
CA SER A 341 -3.91 -2.15 14.60
C SER A 341 -3.06 -2.74 13.47
N GLY A 342 -1.97 -3.43 13.81
CA GLY A 342 -1.14 -4.14 12.84
C GLY A 342 -1.86 -5.32 12.16
N GLU A 343 -2.65 -6.11 12.93
CA GLU A 343 -3.50 -7.17 12.37
C GLU A 343 -4.54 -6.58 11.42
N GLN A 344 -5.27 -5.57 11.85
CA GLN A 344 -6.28 -4.91 11.00
C GLN A 344 -5.69 -4.39 9.69
N GLN A 345 -4.56 -3.71 9.78
CA GLN A 345 -3.85 -3.13 8.65
C GLN A 345 -3.43 -4.20 7.64
N ILE A 346 -2.68 -5.21 8.08
CA ILE A 346 -2.15 -6.23 7.18
C ILE A 346 -3.27 -7.06 6.55
N LEU A 347 -4.31 -7.39 7.33
CA LEU A 347 -5.44 -8.16 6.84
C LEU A 347 -6.27 -7.38 5.82
N THR A 348 -6.48 -6.08 6.03
CA THR A 348 -7.19 -5.22 5.07
C THR A 348 -6.42 -5.13 3.75
N VAL A 349 -5.12 -4.79 3.80
CA VAL A 349 -4.30 -4.64 2.60
C VAL A 349 -4.20 -5.98 1.85
N LEU A 350 -3.82 -7.07 2.53
CA LEU A 350 -3.65 -8.37 1.88
C LEU A 350 -4.98 -8.98 1.42
N GLY A 351 -6.07 -8.73 2.15
CA GLY A 351 -7.40 -9.16 1.74
C GLY A 351 -7.89 -8.44 0.49
N LEU A 352 -7.73 -7.12 0.40
CA LEU A 352 -8.04 -6.36 -0.81
C LEU A 352 -7.18 -6.80 -1.99
N LEU A 353 -5.90 -7.09 -1.75
CA LEU A 353 -5.03 -7.71 -2.74
C LEU A 353 -5.60 -9.03 -3.28
N ARG A 354 -6.05 -9.89 -2.36
CA ARG A 354 -6.62 -11.19 -2.73
C ARG A 354 -7.89 -11.06 -3.54
N LEU A 355 -8.78 -10.13 -3.17
CA LEU A 355 -10.02 -9.82 -3.91
C LEU A 355 -9.73 -9.32 -5.33
N GLN A 356 -8.64 -8.60 -5.54
CA GLN A 356 -8.24 -8.03 -6.83
C GLN A 356 -7.42 -8.99 -7.71
N ARG A 357 -7.34 -10.26 -7.34
CA ARG A 357 -6.61 -11.24 -8.15
C ARG A 357 -7.21 -11.36 -9.54
N GLY A 358 -6.37 -11.18 -10.56
CA GLY A 358 -6.79 -11.20 -11.97
C GLY A 358 -7.18 -9.84 -12.53
N GLN A 359 -7.31 -8.81 -11.71
CA GLN A 359 -7.51 -7.42 -12.14
C GLN A 359 -6.17 -6.74 -12.44
N GLU A 360 -6.21 -5.68 -13.24
CA GLU A 360 -5.04 -4.86 -13.55
C GLU A 360 -5.08 -3.54 -12.76
N SER A 361 -4.83 -3.63 -11.44
CA SER A 361 -4.94 -2.53 -10.50
C SER A 361 -3.58 -1.95 -10.11
N LEU A 362 -3.59 -0.72 -9.58
CA LEU A 362 -2.43 -0.03 -9.01
C LEU A 362 -2.62 0.13 -7.51
N PHE A 363 -1.65 -0.33 -6.71
CA PHE A 363 -1.63 -0.17 -5.27
C PHE A 363 -0.56 0.85 -4.86
N LEU A 364 -0.98 1.91 -4.20
CA LEU A 364 -0.16 3.00 -3.69
C LEU A 364 -0.14 2.91 -2.16
N LEU A 365 0.97 2.47 -1.59
CA LEU A 365 1.07 2.18 -0.15
C LEU A 365 2.07 3.11 0.51
N ASP A 366 1.59 4.01 1.38
CA ASP A 366 2.45 4.91 2.15
C ASP A 366 2.63 4.37 3.56
N GLU A 367 3.88 4.02 3.89
CA GLU A 367 4.27 3.41 5.16
C GLU A 367 3.39 2.21 5.60
N PRO A 368 3.25 1.19 4.72
CA PRO A 368 2.37 0.06 5.01
C PRO A 368 2.83 -0.81 6.19
N ASP A 369 4.00 -0.54 6.71
CA ASP A 369 4.72 -1.27 7.76
C ASP A 369 4.72 -0.57 9.13
N ALA A 370 4.16 0.62 9.25
CA ALA A 370 4.33 1.47 10.43
C ALA A 370 3.85 0.85 11.77
N HIS A 371 2.99 -0.17 11.73
CA HIS A 371 2.54 -0.91 12.92
C HIS A 371 2.95 -2.38 12.91
N PHE A 372 3.84 -2.76 11.98
CA PHE A 372 4.23 -4.16 11.89
C PHE A 372 5.24 -4.55 12.96
N HIS A 373 5.07 -5.73 13.50
CA HIS A 373 6.16 -6.39 14.20
C HIS A 373 7.32 -6.63 13.20
N PRO A 374 8.60 -6.50 13.59
CA PRO A 374 9.75 -6.68 12.68
C PRO A 374 9.73 -7.97 11.85
N GLU A 375 9.15 -9.04 12.38
CA GLU A 375 8.98 -10.30 11.63
C GLU A 375 8.00 -10.14 10.46
N TRP A 376 6.94 -9.35 10.61
CA TRP A 376 5.98 -9.07 9.55
C TRP A 376 6.59 -8.18 8.48
N SER A 377 7.33 -7.13 8.86
CA SER A 377 8.06 -6.29 7.89
C SER A 377 9.00 -7.14 7.03
N ARG A 378 9.73 -8.07 7.63
CA ARG A 378 10.62 -8.98 6.90
C ARG A 378 9.87 -9.92 5.95
N ARG A 379 8.66 -10.35 6.29
CA ARG A 379 7.84 -11.28 5.49
C ARG A 379 6.90 -10.57 4.50
N TRP A 380 6.76 -9.25 4.60
CA TRP A 380 5.79 -8.49 3.82
C TRP A 380 5.87 -8.77 2.32
N TYR A 381 7.06 -8.70 1.74
CA TYR A 381 7.28 -8.96 0.31
C TYR A 381 6.79 -10.34 -0.12
N SER A 382 7.16 -11.38 0.60
CA SER A 382 6.73 -12.75 0.31
C SER A 382 5.24 -12.96 0.53
N SER A 383 4.65 -12.26 1.50
CA SER A 383 3.21 -12.28 1.76
C SER A 383 2.42 -11.68 0.62
N VAL A 384 2.82 -10.50 0.14
CA VAL A 384 2.22 -9.86 -1.03
C VAL A 384 2.33 -10.77 -2.25
N GLN A 385 3.50 -11.33 -2.54
CA GLN A 385 3.68 -12.26 -3.66
C GLN A 385 2.77 -13.50 -3.55
N ARG A 386 2.63 -14.07 -2.36
CA ARG A 386 1.78 -15.24 -2.11
C ARG A 386 0.29 -14.92 -2.35
N MET A 387 -0.18 -13.73 -1.92
CA MET A 387 -1.57 -13.31 -2.11
C MET A 387 -1.91 -13.10 -3.58
N LEU A 388 -0.98 -12.58 -4.34
CA LEU A 388 -1.15 -12.30 -5.77
C LEU A 388 -1.15 -13.57 -6.62
N GLY A 389 -0.32 -14.55 -6.26
CA GLY A 389 -0.14 -15.78 -7.01
C GLY A 389 0.56 -15.57 -8.36
N ASP A 390 0.58 -16.62 -9.18
CA ASP A 390 1.18 -16.58 -10.52
C ASP A 390 0.27 -15.81 -11.50
N GLY A 391 0.87 -15.12 -12.48
CA GLY A 391 0.15 -14.38 -13.52
C GLY A 391 -0.33 -12.99 -13.08
N GLN A 392 0.37 -12.37 -12.15
CA GLN A 392 0.04 -11.06 -11.62
C GLN A 392 -0.01 -9.98 -12.69
N ARG A 393 -1.11 -9.21 -12.67
CA ARG A 393 -1.35 -8.06 -13.55
C ARG A 393 -1.35 -6.71 -12.83
N SER A 394 -1.43 -6.71 -11.50
CA SER A 394 -1.43 -5.49 -10.67
C SER A 394 -0.02 -5.10 -10.24
N GLN A 395 0.21 -3.81 -10.00
CA GLN A 395 1.48 -3.29 -9.51
C GLN A 395 1.33 -2.63 -8.14
N PHE A 396 2.41 -2.75 -7.36
CA PHE A 396 2.55 -2.15 -6.04
C PHE A 396 3.67 -1.11 -6.05
N ILE A 397 3.35 0.08 -5.56
CA ILE A 397 4.34 1.11 -5.29
C ILE A 397 4.21 1.46 -3.82
N ALA A 398 5.19 1.05 -3.02
CA ALA A 398 5.24 1.33 -1.59
C ALA A 398 6.28 2.40 -1.27
N ALA A 399 5.96 3.32 -0.39
CA ALA A 399 6.91 4.24 0.21
C ALA A 399 7.17 3.79 1.65
N THR A 400 8.43 3.61 2.04
CA THR A 400 8.81 3.18 3.39
C THR A 400 10.15 3.76 3.82
N HIS A 401 10.39 3.76 5.11
CA HIS A 401 11.69 4.00 5.73
C HIS A 401 12.19 2.78 6.53
N GLU A 402 11.49 1.63 6.44
CA GLU A 402 11.78 0.42 7.20
C GLU A 402 12.77 -0.51 6.46
N PRO A 403 13.99 -0.73 6.98
CA PRO A 403 15.01 -1.56 6.33
C PRO A 403 14.59 -3.02 6.16
N LEU A 404 13.81 -3.56 7.11
CA LEU A 404 13.39 -4.95 7.06
C LEU A 404 12.42 -5.22 5.91
N LEU A 405 11.59 -4.24 5.54
CA LEU A 405 10.65 -4.40 4.43
C LEU A 405 11.37 -4.61 3.11
N VAL A 406 12.48 -3.92 2.88
CA VAL A 406 13.26 -4.02 1.63
C VAL A 406 14.28 -5.17 1.62
N SER A 407 14.51 -5.82 2.76
CA SER A 407 15.59 -6.82 2.95
C SER A 407 15.55 -8.00 1.98
N ASN A 408 14.38 -8.37 1.46
CA ASN A 408 14.17 -9.47 0.52
C ASN A 408 14.06 -9.04 -0.95
N MET A 409 14.19 -7.74 -1.23
CA MET A 409 13.98 -7.19 -2.56
C MET A 409 15.22 -7.22 -3.44
N LEU A 410 14.99 -7.14 -4.74
CA LEU A 410 16.04 -6.91 -5.73
C LEU A 410 16.30 -5.42 -5.87
N ARG A 411 17.54 -5.03 -6.18
CA ARG A 411 17.92 -3.62 -6.38
C ARG A 411 17.04 -2.88 -7.41
N GLN A 412 16.61 -3.57 -8.45
CA GLN A 412 15.76 -3.00 -9.52
C GLN A 412 14.37 -2.61 -9.03
N GLN A 413 13.90 -3.19 -7.94
CA GLN A 413 12.59 -2.89 -7.33
C GLN A 413 12.63 -1.63 -6.45
N ILE A 414 13.82 -1.09 -6.18
CA ILE A 414 14.00 0.02 -5.24
C ILE A 414 14.37 1.29 -5.99
N ARG A 415 13.80 2.40 -5.52
CA ARG A 415 14.21 3.75 -5.89
C ARG A 415 14.54 4.52 -4.63
N VAL A 416 15.78 4.99 -4.55
CA VAL A 416 16.23 5.88 -3.48
C VAL A 416 15.93 7.30 -3.92
N LEU A 417 15.07 8.00 -3.17
CA LEU A 417 14.77 9.39 -3.38
C LEU A 417 15.81 10.25 -2.64
N GLU A 418 16.61 10.96 -3.39
CA GLU A 418 17.65 11.86 -2.87
C GLU A 418 17.32 13.29 -3.20
N ARG A 419 17.57 14.18 -2.26
CA ARG A 419 17.44 15.60 -2.46
C ARG A 419 18.83 16.23 -2.46
N ASP A 420 19.18 16.93 -3.55
CA ASP A 420 20.44 17.64 -3.66
C ASP A 420 20.46 18.95 -2.86
N ALA A 421 21.59 19.66 -2.89
CA ALA A 421 21.77 20.94 -2.21
C ALA A 421 20.85 22.06 -2.75
N ASP A 422 20.43 21.96 -4.01
CA ASP A 422 19.54 22.91 -4.68
C ASP A 422 18.06 22.58 -4.43
N GLY A 423 17.81 21.48 -3.70
CA GLY A 423 16.46 21.03 -3.32
C GLY A 423 15.75 20.23 -4.41
N GLN A 424 16.43 19.83 -5.48
CA GLN A 424 15.89 18.94 -6.50
C GLN A 424 15.91 17.50 -5.99
N THR A 425 14.79 16.79 -6.19
CA THR A 425 14.66 15.36 -5.82
C THR A 425 14.90 14.50 -7.05
N THR A 426 15.74 13.47 -6.90
CA THR A 426 15.99 12.45 -7.93
C THR A 426 15.64 11.06 -7.38
N ALA A 427 15.23 10.16 -8.28
CA ALA A 427 14.95 8.77 -7.94
C ALA A 427 16.01 7.85 -8.57
N LEU A 428 16.85 7.25 -7.76
CA LEU A 428 17.99 6.45 -8.20
C LEU A 428 17.80 4.98 -7.89
N VAL A 429 18.31 4.11 -8.76
CA VAL A 429 18.45 2.68 -8.44
C VAL A 429 19.67 2.53 -7.54
N PRO A 430 19.57 1.87 -6.37
CA PRO A 430 20.70 1.72 -5.47
C PRO A 430 21.82 0.88 -6.09
N ASP A 431 23.07 1.18 -5.75
CA ASP A 431 24.21 0.39 -6.20
C ASP A 431 24.25 -0.97 -5.51
N THR A 432 23.86 -1.01 -4.26
CA THR A 432 23.93 -2.19 -3.41
C THR A 432 22.62 -2.98 -3.42
N ALA A 433 22.71 -4.30 -3.55
CA ALA A 433 21.54 -5.16 -3.44
C ALA A 433 21.15 -5.34 -1.96
N PRO A 434 19.87 -5.16 -1.58
CA PRO A 434 19.45 -5.32 -0.18
C PRO A 434 19.56 -6.76 0.32
N ARG A 435 19.30 -7.71 -0.57
CA ARG A 435 19.23 -9.13 -0.22
C ARG A 435 20.57 -9.65 0.32
N GLY A 436 20.53 -10.22 1.52
CA GLY A 436 21.68 -10.85 2.16
C GLY A 436 22.48 -9.95 3.11
N GLN A 437 22.15 -8.64 3.20
CA GLN A 437 22.91 -7.71 4.05
C GLN A 437 22.49 -7.72 5.53
N GLY A 438 21.28 -8.19 5.84
CA GLY A 438 20.68 -8.02 7.17
C GLY A 438 20.34 -6.56 7.48
N ALA A 439 19.54 -6.33 8.55
CA ALA A 439 19.06 -4.98 8.91
C ALA A 439 20.20 -3.99 9.15
N GLY A 440 21.24 -4.42 9.86
CA GLY A 440 22.39 -3.58 10.18
C GLY A 440 23.17 -3.12 8.95
N GLY A 441 23.44 -4.03 8.03
CA GLY A 441 24.12 -3.71 6.78
C GLY A 441 23.30 -2.76 5.90
N LEU A 442 21.97 -2.96 5.86
CA LEU A 442 21.06 -2.08 5.12
C LEU A 442 21.06 -0.65 5.66
N LEU A 443 21.00 -0.49 6.99
CA LEU A 443 20.98 0.84 7.62
C LEU A 443 22.24 1.67 7.26
N THR A 444 23.40 1.03 7.15
CA THR A 444 24.66 1.72 6.85
C THR A 444 25.02 1.75 5.36
N SER A 445 24.23 1.09 4.50
CA SER A 445 24.39 1.10 3.04
C SER A 445 23.96 2.41 2.40
N ASP A 446 24.14 2.51 1.08
CA ASP A 446 23.66 3.60 0.23
C ASP A 446 22.13 3.75 0.23
N LEU A 447 21.41 2.72 0.68
CA LEU A 447 19.95 2.72 0.79
C LEU A 447 19.43 3.66 1.89
N PHE A 448 20.04 3.59 3.08
CA PHE A 448 19.58 4.36 4.26
C PHE A 448 20.62 5.36 4.76
N ARG A 449 21.91 5.17 4.43
CA ARG A 449 23.02 6.07 4.72
C ARG A 449 23.17 6.47 6.19
N LEU A 450 22.74 5.60 7.09
CA LEU A 450 23.00 5.83 8.51
C LEU A 450 24.51 5.74 8.74
N ARG A 451 25.06 6.71 9.44
CA ARG A 451 26.49 6.74 9.76
C ARG A 451 26.91 5.56 10.64
N SER A 452 26.03 5.17 11.55
CA SER A 452 26.26 4.11 12.54
C SER A 452 24.93 3.50 12.99
N GLN A 453 25.00 2.28 13.50
CA GLN A 453 23.87 1.58 14.15
C GLN A 453 23.87 1.80 15.66
N LEU A 454 24.84 2.52 16.18
CA LEU A 454 25.02 2.78 17.61
C LEU A 454 24.21 4.01 18.02
N ASP A 455 23.90 4.12 19.30
CA ASP A 455 23.35 5.33 19.87
C ASP A 455 24.36 6.48 19.77
N GLU A 456 23.86 7.71 19.79
CA GLU A 456 24.65 8.91 19.60
C GLU A 456 25.79 9.02 20.63
N HIS A 457 25.52 8.71 21.89
CA HIS A 457 26.52 8.78 22.96
C HIS A 457 27.67 7.79 22.74
N THR A 458 27.34 6.54 22.39
CA THR A 458 28.36 5.51 22.10
C THR A 458 29.16 5.87 20.86
N GLN A 459 28.53 6.42 19.84
CA GLN A 459 29.22 6.90 18.63
C GLN A 459 30.17 8.06 18.93
N ASP A 460 29.77 9.01 19.78
CA ASP A 460 30.61 10.13 20.21
C ASP A 460 31.84 9.66 21.03
N LEU A 461 31.66 8.65 21.89
CA LEU A 461 32.78 8.03 22.59
C LEU A 461 33.78 7.40 21.62
N ILE A 462 33.30 6.68 20.60
CA ILE A 462 34.14 6.07 19.59
C ILE A 462 34.87 7.15 18.75
N ASP A 463 34.15 8.19 18.32
CA ASP A 463 34.74 9.30 17.55
C ASP A 463 35.79 10.05 18.40
N THR A 464 35.54 10.21 19.68
CA THR A 464 36.49 10.80 20.63
C THR A 464 37.71 9.91 20.81
N GLN A 465 37.51 8.59 21.00
CA GLN A 465 38.60 7.63 21.07
C GLN A 465 39.51 7.70 19.84
N TYR A 466 38.91 7.72 18.63
CA TYR A 466 39.70 7.85 17.39
C TYR A 466 40.51 9.13 17.30
N ARG A 467 39.94 10.27 17.72
CA ARG A 467 40.66 11.56 17.76
C ARG A 467 41.84 11.51 18.72
N LEU A 468 41.61 10.95 19.92
CA LEU A 468 42.62 10.88 20.98
C LEU A 468 43.76 9.90 20.64
N ILE A 469 43.49 8.79 19.97
CA ILE A 469 44.51 7.86 19.48
C ILE A 469 45.56 8.59 18.62
N LEU A 470 45.16 9.57 17.80
CA LEU A 470 46.04 10.29 16.90
C LEU A 470 47.00 11.26 17.60
N VAL A 471 46.65 11.71 18.82
CA VAL A 471 47.43 12.76 19.54
C VAL A 471 48.00 12.26 20.87
N ALA A 472 47.57 11.08 21.36
CA ALA A 472 47.95 10.56 22.68
C ALA A 472 49.45 10.15 22.80
N GLU A 473 50.17 9.97 21.68
CA GLU A 473 51.62 9.69 21.71
C GLU A 473 52.39 10.88 22.27
N ASP A 474 52.00 12.11 21.89
CA ASP A 474 52.72 13.33 22.22
C ASP A 474 52.09 14.13 23.36
N ASP A 475 50.85 13.82 23.76
CA ASP A 475 50.10 14.56 24.79
C ASP A 475 49.69 13.65 25.96
N PRO A 476 50.26 13.89 27.19
CA PRO A 476 49.93 13.14 28.40
C PRO A 476 48.47 13.35 28.90
N GLU A 477 47.82 14.46 28.52
CA GLU A 477 46.44 14.74 28.87
C GLU A 477 45.51 13.96 27.96
N ALA A 478 45.75 13.97 26.66
CA ALA A 478 45.05 13.17 25.68
C ALA A 478 45.16 11.65 25.97
N ARG A 479 46.30 11.21 26.51
CA ARG A 479 46.48 9.78 26.91
C ARG A 479 45.59 9.40 28.09
N ARG A 480 45.42 10.28 29.08
CA ARG A 480 44.51 10.05 30.22
C ARG A 480 43.04 10.03 29.78
N GLU A 481 42.67 10.94 28.91
CA GLU A 481 41.33 11.01 28.34
C GLU A 481 41.04 9.78 27.46
N LEU A 482 41.99 9.33 26.65
CA LEU A 482 41.89 8.09 25.86
C LEU A 482 41.62 6.87 26.75
N GLN A 483 42.34 6.76 27.88
CA GLN A 483 42.11 5.67 28.83
C GLN A 483 40.70 5.72 29.41
N TYR A 484 40.22 6.89 29.81
CA TYR A 484 38.88 7.08 30.35
C TYR A 484 37.78 6.70 29.32
N VAL A 485 37.91 7.16 28.06
CA VAL A 485 36.95 6.82 26.99
C VAL A 485 37.00 5.33 26.67
N THR A 486 38.21 4.73 26.67
CA THR A 486 38.37 3.29 26.45
C THR A 486 37.70 2.47 27.56
N ASP A 487 37.90 2.83 28.81
CA ASP A 487 37.27 2.15 29.95
C ASP A 487 35.74 2.27 29.93
N ARG A 488 35.20 3.40 29.45
CA ARG A 488 33.75 3.58 29.24
C ARG A 488 33.22 2.66 28.12
N LEU A 489 33.89 2.58 26.97
CA LEU A 489 33.54 1.69 25.87
C LEU A 489 33.67 0.23 26.27
N ASP A 490 34.69 -0.11 27.07
CA ASP A 490 34.87 -1.45 27.64
C ASP A 490 33.69 -1.84 28.54
N GLY A 491 33.20 -0.91 29.35
CA GLY A 491 32.02 -1.12 30.18
C GLY A 491 30.72 -1.32 29.41
N LEU A 492 30.65 -0.86 28.17
CA LEU A 492 29.53 -1.08 27.24
C LEU A 492 29.68 -2.38 26.41
N GLY A 493 30.73 -3.17 26.65
CA GLY A 493 30.95 -4.45 25.96
C GLY A 493 31.70 -4.35 24.62
N PHE A 494 32.18 -3.16 24.25
CA PHE A 494 32.96 -2.96 23.01
C PHE A 494 34.42 -3.41 23.09
N ALA A 495 34.88 -3.89 24.25
CA ALA A 495 36.27 -4.21 24.53
C ALA A 495 36.80 -5.44 23.83
N THR A 496 35.94 -6.36 23.40
CA THR A 496 36.37 -7.71 23.01
C THR A 496 37.04 -7.79 21.63
N GLU A 497 36.69 -6.87 20.70
CA GLU A 497 37.26 -6.92 19.34
C GLU A 497 38.54 -6.08 19.17
N ARG A 498 38.88 -5.17 20.12
CA ARG A 498 40.00 -4.23 19.99
C ARG A 498 41.20 -4.50 20.90
N ARG A 499 41.26 -5.64 21.57
CA ARG A 499 42.40 -6.03 22.38
C ARG A 499 43.59 -6.57 21.57
N ASP A 500 43.45 -6.62 20.25
CA ASP A 500 44.60 -6.98 19.40
C ASP A 500 45.47 -5.73 19.16
N PRO A 501 46.64 -5.64 19.78
CA PRO A 501 47.58 -4.51 19.57
C PRO A 501 48.01 -4.35 18.12
N VAL A 502 47.99 -5.46 17.36
CA VAL A 502 48.35 -5.47 15.93
C VAL A 502 47.26 -4.76 15.10
N LEU A 503 45.97 -5.07 15.37
CA LEU A 503 44.86 -4.45 14.67
C LEU A 503 44.78 -2.97 15.03
N SER A 504 44.95 -2.58 16.29
CA SER A 504 44.92 -1.17 16.74
C SER A 504 46.05 -0.36 16.08
N SER A 505 47.29 -0.91 16.01
CA SER A 505 48.42 -0.24 15.35
C SER A 505 48.27 -0.20 13.81
N PHE A 506 47.61 -1.19 13.21
CA PHE A 506 47.28 -1.22 11.78
C PHE A 506 46.25 -0.09 11.46
N LEU A 507 45.21 0.03 12.24
CA LEU A 507 44.21 1.08 12.07
C LEU A 507 44.78 2.50 12.25
N ALA A 508 45.68 2.70 13.24
CA ALA A 508 46.38 3.96 13.45
C ALA A 508 47.26 4.33 12.23
N GLU A 509 48.01 3.37 11.69
CA GLU A 509 48.85 3.61 10.51
C GLU A 509 48.00 3.87 9.25
N LEU A 510 46.90 3.15 9.06
CA LEU A 510 45.94 3.38 7.98
C LEU A 510 45.35 4.80 8.05
N HIS A 511 45.00 5.28 9.25
CA HIS A 511 44.47 6.64 9.46
C HIS A 511 45.54 7.69 9.20
N ARG A 512 46.77 7.48 9.61
CA ARG A 512 47.90 8.39 9.34
C ARG A 512 48.10 8.57 7.83
N ARG A 513 48.17 7.48 7.07
CA ARG A 513 48.35 7.54 5.62
C ARG A 513 47.14 8.09 4.89
N ARG A 514 45.94 7.83 5.37
CA ARG A 514 44.71 8.46 4.85
C ARG A 514 44.73 9.96 5.02
N LYS A 515 45.23 10.47 6.17
CA LYS A 515 45.37 11.89 6.43
C LYS A 515 46.38 12.52 5.46
N GLU A 516 47.50 11.88 5.21
CA GLU A 516 48.50 12.32 4.20
C GLU A 516 47.90 12.35 2.79
N LEU A 517 47.09 11.37 2.42
CA LEU A 517 46.41 11.34 1.11
C LEU A 517 45.34 12.44 1.01
N ILE A 518 44.59 12.74 2.07
CA ILE A 518 43.59 13.82 2.12
C ILE A 518 44.28 15.18 2.05
N GLU A 519 45.41 15.39 2.75
CA GLU A 519 46.22 16.62 2.68
C GLU A 519 46.83 16.81 1.28
N ARG A 520 47.26 15.74 0.63
CA ARG A 520 47.69 15.73 -0.76
C ARG A 520 46.57 16.16 -1.71
N ALA A 521 45.36 15.60 -1.54
CA ALA A 521 44.19 15.98 -2.33
C ALA A 521 43.79 17.46 -2.11
N ARG A 522 43.87 17.97 -0.89
CA ARG A 522 43.64 19.40 -0.56
C ARG A 522 44.66 20.33 -1.19
N ASN A 523 45.87 19.85 -1.39
CA ASN A 523 46.97 20.61 -2.01
C ASN A 523 47.03 20.47 -3.55
N GLY A 524 45.94 20.00 -4.18
CA GLY A 524 45.78 19.93 -5.63
C GLY A 524 46.33 18.66 -6.30
N GLY A 525 46.67 17.62 -5.52
CA GLY A 525 46.99 16.29 -6.03
C GLY A 525 45.75 15.42 -6.24
N THR A 526 45.68 14.68 -7.33
CA THR A 526 44.63 13.66 -7.56
C THR A 526 44.97 12.39 -6.77
N VAL A 527 44.02 11.94 -5.94
CA VAL A 527 44.08 10.61 -5.27
C VAL A 527 43.08 9.70 -5.95
N THR A 528 43.57 8.64 -6.57
CA THR A 528 42.72 7.65 -7.24
C THR A 528 42.29 6.53 -6.31
N GLY A 529 41.15 5.86 -6.61
CA GLY A 529 40.70 4.69 -5.85
C GLY A 529 41.73 3.54 -5.84
N GLU A 530 42.50 3.41 -6.94
CA GLU A 530 43.57 2.42 -7.07
C GLU A 530 44.74 2.72 -6.11
N GLU A 531 45.09 4.00 -5.87
CA GLU A 531 46.17 4.35 -4.90
C GLU A 531 45.73 4.08 -3.46
N LEU A 532 44.44 4.26 -3.13
CA LEU A 532 43.88 3.89 -1.84
C LEU A 532 43.90 2.37 -1.61
N GLU A 533 43.53 1.63 -2.62
CA GLU A 533 43.51 0.15 -2.57
C GLU A 533 44.93 -0.43 -2.52
N ALA A 534 45.86 0.11 -3.29
CA ALA A 534 47.29 -0.27 -3.27
C ALA A 534 47.93 0.05 -1.90
N THR A 535 47.58 1.19 -1.30
CA THR A 535 48.06 1.57 0.03
C THR A 535 47.50 0.64 1.12
N ALA A 536 46.23 0.26 1.03
CA ALA A 536 45.63 -0.71 1.96
C ALA A 536 46.26 -2.12 1.83
N ARG A 537 46.52 -2.57 0.60
CA ARG A 537 47.20 -3.85 0.35
C ARG A 537 48.66 -3.85 0.86
N LEU A 538 49.40 -2.81 0.61
CA LEU A 538 50.78 -2.66 1.11
C LEU A 538 50.84 -2.71 2.65
N LEU A 539 49.93 -2.02 3.30
CA LEU A 539 49.83 -2.04 4.77
C LEU A 539 49.46 -3.41 5.32
N PHE A 540 48.56 -4.10 4.63
CA PHE A 540 48.19 -5.47 4.99
C PHE A 540 49.38 -6.42 4.83
N ASP A 541 50.09 -6.37 3.71
CA ASP A 541 51.24 -7.22 3.42
C ASP A 541 52.44 -6.95 4.35
N GLU A 542 52.75 -5.68 4.66
CA GLU A 542 53.82 -5.31 5.59
C GLU A 542 53.61 -5.82 7.01
N ARG A 543 52.34 -5.90 7.46
CA ARG A 543 52.00 -6.20 8.84
C ARG A 543 51.66 -7.67 9.07
N PHE A 544 51.02 -8.31 8.10
CA PHE A 544 50.52 -9.69 8.23
C PHE A 544 51.34 -10.74 7.49
N SER A 545 52.19 -10.36 6.49
CA SER A 545 53.07 -11.30 5.80
C SER A 545 54.40 -11.55 6.52
N ARG A 546 54.74 -10.81 7.57
CA ARG A 546 55.97 -10.99 8.38
C ARG A 546 55.76 -11.77 9.68
N GLY A 547 54.61 -12.41 9.86
CA GLY A 547 54.22 -13.07 11.11
C GLY A 547 53.78 -14.52 10.97
N VAL A 548 54.34 -15.29 9.98
CA VAL A 548 54.28 -16.77 9.94
C VAL A 548 55.68 -17.32 9.94
#